data_7386c0a50bd67f6447e98be53c670570
#
_entry.id   7386c0a50bd67f6447e98be53c670570
#
_cell.length_a   1.000
_cell.length_b   1.000
_cell.length_c   1.000
_cell.angle_alpha   90.00
_cell.angle_beta   90.00
_cell.angle_gamma   90.00
#
_symmetry.space_group_name_H-M   'P 1'
#
loop_
_entity.id
_entity.type
_entity.pdbx_description
1 polymer ?
#
loop_
_entity_poly.entity_id
_entity_poly.type
_entity_poly.pdbx_seq_one_letter_code
_entity_poly.pdbx_strand_id
1 'polypeptide(L)'
;LQAEPLVLVRANRRAFASPDPADDIRVTFDSSICFQRARGASFECDANGWIPIDGQQQHGRPGGAHVLLELKFPRIAPSWMRPLTEEMGVPRIA
;
A
#
# COMPACT_ATOMS: atom_id res chain seq x y z
N LEU A 1 2.45 22.45 -16.50
CA LEU A 1 3.06 21.71 -15.41
C LEU A 1 3.40 20.30 -15.87
N GLN A 2 4.65 19.97 -15.84
CA GLN A 2 5.10 18.62 -16.13
C GLN A 2 5.39 17.91 -14.81
N ALA A 3 4.83 16.71 -14.67
CA ALA A 3 5.12 15.87 -13.54
C ALA A 3 6.20 14.86 -13.92
N GLU A 4 7.15 14.66 -13.04
CA GLU A 4 8.19 13.65 -13.19
C GLU A 4 8.11 12.66 -12.04
N PRO A 5 8.36 11.36 -12.30
CA PRO A 5 8.41 10.40 -11.22
C PRO A 5 9.63 10.67 -10.33
N LEU A 6 9.42 10.62 -9.02
CA LEU A 6 10.50 10.76 -8.03
C LEU A 6 10.98 9.40 -7.52
N VAL A 7 10.06 8.47 -7.38
CA VAL A 7 10.32 7.16 -6.82
C VAL A 7 9.55 6.12 -7.62
N LEU A 8 10.20 5.00 -7.87
CA LEU A 8 9.54 3.80 -8.41
C LEU A 8 9.25 2.87 -7.24
N VAL A 9 8.05 2.31 -7.24
CA VAL A 9 7.60 1.38 -6.20
C VAL A 9 7.18 0.07 -6.84
N ARG A 10 7.59 -1.02 -6.22
CA ARG A 10 7.18 -2.38 -6.59
C ARG A 10 6.63 -3.09 -5.38
N ALA A 11 5.54 -3.80 -5.55
CA ALA A 11 4.93 -4.58 -4.49
C ALA A 11 4.22 -5.80 -5.03
N ASN A 12 4.02 -6.79 -4.17
CA ASN A 12 3.11 -7.90 -4.42
C ASN A 12 1.75 -7.53 -3.87
N ARG A 13 0.74 -7.48 -4.74
CA ARG A 13 -0.61 -7.07 -4.35
C ARG A 13 -1.59 -8.23 -4.42
N ARG A 14 -2.38 -8.36 -3.37
CA ARG A 14 -3.59 -9.18 -3.36
C ARG A 14 -4.78 -8.25 -3.24
N ALA A 15 -5.70 -8.35 -4.19
CA ALA A 15 -6.87 -7.49 -4.26
C ALA A 15 -8.14 -8.30 -4.13
N PHE A 16 -9.08 -7.76 -3.37
CA PHE A 16 -10.39 -8.36 -3.15
C PHE A 16 -11.45 -7.29 -3.40
N ALA A 17 -12.56 -7.70 -3.97
CA ALA A 17 -13.70 -6.83 -4.20
C ALA A 17 -14.95 -7.48 -3.60
N SER A 18 -15.94 -6.65 -3.24
CA SER A 18 -17.23 -7.14 -2.78
C SER A 18 -17.88 -8.01 -3.87
N PRO A 19 -18.57 -9.11 -3.49
CA PRO A 19 -19.26 -9.97 -4.46
C PRO A 19 -20.34 -9.22 -5.26
N ASP A 20 -21.00 -8.26 -4.64
CA ASP A 20 -21.96 -7.39 -5.30
C ASP A 20 -21.25 -6.11 -5.76
N PRO A 21 -21.16 -5.87 -7.09
CA PRO A 21 -20.52 -4.66 -7.60
C PRO A 21 -21.18 -3.36 -7.13
N ALA A 22 -22.45 -3.41 -6.73
CA ALA A 22 -23.15 -2.23 -6.20
C ALA A 22 -22.57 -1.74 -4.88
N ASP A 23 -21.95 -2.61 -4.10
CA ASP A 23 -21.30 -2.22 -2.84
C ASP A 23 -20.00 -1.45 -3.06
N ASP A 24 -19.34 -1.67 -4.16
CA ASP A 24 -18.09 -0.99 -4.57
C ASP A 24 -17.06 -0.89 -3.45
N ILE A 25 -16.84 -1.99 -2.75
CA ILE A 25 -15.85 -2.10 -1.69
C ILE A 25 -14.65 -2.86 -2.21
N ARG A 26 -13.46 -2.33 -2.00
CA ARG A 26 -12.21 -2.96 -2.38
C ARG A 26 -11.25 -2.99 -1.20
N VAL A 27 -10.52 -4.08 -1.10
CA VAL A 27 -9.47 -4.27 -0.10
C VAL A 27 -8.22 -4.74 -0.82
N THR A 28 -7.10 -4.07 -0.58
CA THR A 28 -5.82 -4.51 -1.12
C THR A 28 -4.81 -4.69 -0.01
N PHE A 29 -3.97 -5.72 -0.18
CA PHE A 29 -2.83 -6.00 0.69
C PHE A 29 -1.57 -5.96 -0.17
N ASP A 30 -0.70 -5.01 0.11
CA ASP A 30 0.60 -4.89 -0.54
C ASP A 30 1.68 -5.38 0.39
N SER A 31 2.47 -6.33 -0.08
CA SER A 31 3.60 -6.91 0.66
C SER A 31 4.87 -6.88 -0.18
N SER A 32 5.99 -7.15 0.43
CA SER A 32 7.31 -7.10 -0.24
C SER A 32 7.51 -5.80 -1.00
N ILE A 33 7.14 -4.69 -0.37
CA ILE A 33 7.21 -3.37 -0.98
C ILE A 33 8.66 -2.95 -1.08
N CYS A 34 9.08 -2.58 -2.29
CA CYS A 34 10.42 -2.10 -2.56
C CYS A 34 10.34 -0.77 -3.29
N PHE A 35 11.39 0.01 -3.19
CA PHE A 35 11.45 1.28 -3.88
C PHE A 35 12.85 1.52 -4.44
N GLN A 36 12.93 2.41 -5.42
CA GLN A 36 14.18 2.99 -5.88
C GLN A 36 13.92 4.39 -6.43
N ARG A 37 14.94 5.21 -6.45
CA ARG A 37 14.84 6.55 -7.01
C ARG A 37 14.59 6.47 -8.51
N ALA A 38 13.66 7.24 -9.01
CA ALA A 38 13.42 7.33 -10.45
C ALA A 38 14.57 8.03 -11.16
N ARG A 39 14.86 7.60 -12.39
CA ARG A 39 15.87 8.19 -13.25
C ARG A 39 15.21 9.12 -14.25
N GLY A 40 14.97 10.38 -13.86
CA GLY A 40 14.32 11.37 -14.72
C GLY A 40 12.89 10.98 -15.06
N ALA A 41 12.45 11.30 -16.26
CA ALA A 41 11.10 11.01 -16.74
C ALA A 41 10.90 9.56 -17.21
N SER A 42 11.95 8.73 -17.22
CA SER A 42 11.90 7.34 -17.65
C SER A 42 11.39 6.45 -16.53
N PHE A 43 10.59 5.44 -16.89
CA PHE A 43 10.18 4.39 -15.97
C PHE A 43 11.16 3.20 -15.95
N GLU A 44 12.35 3.38 -16.52
CA GLU A 44 13.38 2.36 -16.44
C GLU A 44 13.83 2.17 -15.00
N CYS A 45 14.02 0.90 -14.63
CA CYS A 45 14.47 0.55 -13.29
C CYS A 45 15.76 -0.27 -13.36
N ASP A 46 16.52 -0.18 -12.26
CA ASP A 46 17.68 -1.03 -12.05
C ASP A 46 17.23 -2.30 -11.34
N ALA A 47 17.42 -3.44 -11.97
CA ALA A 47 17.02 -4.73 -11.39
C ALA A 47 17.65 -5.02 -10.02
N ASN A 48 18.82 -4.44 -9.77
CA ASN A 48 19.57 -4.62 -8.51
C ASN A 48 19.43 -3.42 -7.56
N GLY A 49 18.70 -2.40 -7.95
CA GLY A 49 18.59 -1.16 -7.20
C GLY A 49 17.37 -1.08 -6.26
N TRP A 50 16.63 -2.17 -6.07
CA TRP A 50 15.45 -2.17 -5.23
C TRP A 50 15.81 -2.22 -3.76
N ILE A 51 15.24 -1.28 -2.99
CA ILE A 51 15.42 -1.18 -1.55
C ILE A 51 14.13 -1.66 -0.89
N PRO A 52 14.17 -2.73 -0.09
CA PRO A 52 12.95 -3.20 0.57
C PRO A 52 12.54 -2.29 1.72
N ILE A 53 11.23 -2.13 1.91
CA ILE A 53 10.67 -1.47 3.08
C ILE A 53 10.79 -2.37 4.32
N ASP A 54 10.69 -3.68 4.13
CA ASP A 54 10.86 -4.64 5.22
C ASP A 54 12.22 -4.46 5.88
N GLY A 55 12.22 -4.48 7.22
CA GLY A 55 13.42 -4.21 8.00
C GLY A 55 13.66 -2.73 8.31
N GLN A 56 12.96 -1.82 7.65
CA GLN A 56 13.06 -0.39 7.91
C GLN A 56 12.12 0.02 9.06
N GLN A 57 12.59 0.91 9.92
CA GLN A 57 11.73 1.50 10.94
C GLN A 57 10.77 2.49 10.27
N GLN A 58 9.48 2.36 10.55
CA GLN A 58 8.47 3.23 9.98
C GLN A 58 7.42 3.64 11.02
N HIS A 59 6.99 4.88 10.96
CA HIS A 59 5.90 5.42 11.80
C HIS A 59 6.09 5.12 13.29
N GLY A 60 7.33 5.20 13.78
CA GLY A 60 7.64 4.92 15.17
C GLY A 60 7.65 3.44 15.55
N ARG A 61 7.49 2.55 14.59
CA ARG A 61 7.51 1.09 14.81
C ARG A 61 8.87 0.51 14.48
N PRO A 62 9.29 -0.56 15.17
CA PRO A 62 10.53 -1.24 14.83
C PRO A 62 10.46 -1.84 13.42
N GLY A 63 11.62 -2.08 12.82
CA GLY A 63 11.72 -2.75 11.53
C GLY A 63 11.19 -4.18 11.59
N GLY A 64 10.81 -4.71 10.44
CA GLY A 64 10.24 -6.04 10.28
C GLY A 64 9.51 -6.14 8.95
N ALA A 65 8.67 -7.15 8.81
CA ALA A 65 7.81 -7.29 7.64
C ALA A 65 6.66 -6.28 7.71
N HIS A 66 6.36 -5.66 6.58
CA HIS A 66 5.30 -4.67 6.47
C HIS A 66 4.28 -5.09 5.42
N VAL A 67 3.02 -4.91 5.74
CA VAL A 67 1.92 -5.08 4.81
C VAL A 67 1.10 -3.80 4.83
N LEU A 68 0.89 -3.23 3.65
CA LEU A 68 0.04 -2.06 3.51
C LEU A 68 -1.37 -2.52 3.15
N LEU A 69 -2.30 -2.19 4.01
CA LEU A 69 -3.73 -2.45 3.83
C LEU A 69 -4.41 -1.19 3.32
N GLU A 70 -5.10 -1.28 2.20
CA GLU A 70 -5.91 -0.20 1.67
C GLU A 70 -7.37 -0.63 1.58
N LEU A 71 -8.25 0.20 2.12
CA LEU A 71 -9.70 0.00 2.11
C LEU A 71 -10.33 1.12 1.31
N LYS A 72 -11.08 0.76 0.26
CA LYS A 72 -11.81 1.72 -0.57
C LYS A 72 -13.30 1.46 -0.51
N PHE A 73 -14.08 2.53 -0.34
CA PHE A 73 -15.53 2.48 -0.29
C PHE A 73 -16.09 3.77 -0.90
N PRO A 74 -17.35 3.78 -1.43
CA PRO A 74 -17.80 4.92 -2.22
C PRO A 74 -18.08 6.18 -1.41
N ARG A 75 -18.77 6.08 -0.26
CA ARG A 75 -19.16 7.26 0.55
C ARG A 75 -19.02 7.01 2.03
N ILE A 76 -19.63 5.95 2.52
CA ILE A 76 -19.70 5.63 3.94
C ILE A 76 -19.00 4.28 4.14
N ALA A 77 -18.09 4.22 5.09
CA ALA A 77 -17.44 2.97 5.45
C ALA A 77 -18.48 1.95 5.94
N PRO A 78 -18.40 0.69 5.50
CA PRO A 78 -19.24 -0.35 6.04
C PRO A 78 -19.09 -0.44 7.56
N SER A 79 -20.17 -0.77 8.25
CA SER A 79 -20.21 -0.82 9.72
C SER A 79 -19.19 -1.82 10.32
N TRP A 80 -18.83 -2.86 9.57
CA TRP A 80 -17.85 -3.87 10.01
C TRP A 80 -16.40 -3.42 9.90
N MET A 81 -16.12 -2.39 9.10
CA MET A 81 -14.75 -1.99 8.74
C MET A 81 -13.96 -1.45 9.92
N ARG A 82 -14.55 -0.51 10.67
CA ARG A 82 -13.88 0.12 11.80
C ARG A 82 -13.62 -0.86 12.95
N PRO A 83 -14.62 -1.64 13.41
CA PRO A 83 -14.36 -2.63 14.45
C PRO A 83 -13.29 -3.66 14.06
N LEU A 84 -13.28 -4.07 12.79
CA LEU A 84 -12.30 -5.04 12.30
C LEU A 84 -10.88 -4.48 12.36
N THR A 85 -10.68 -3.25 11.88
CA THR A 85 -9.35 -2.62 11.88
C THR A 85 -8.87 -2.33 13.30
N GLU A 86 -9.75 -1.96 14.21
CA GLU A 86 -9.43 -1.77 15.62
C GLU A 86 -9.01 -3.09 16.28
N GLU A 87 -9.75 -4.17 16.03
CA GLU A 87 -9.43 -5.50 16.56
C GLU A 87 -8.09 -6.00 16.05
N MET A 88 -7.77 -5.75 14.79
CA MET A 88 -6.50 -6.12 14.20
C MET A 88 -5.34 -5.24 14.68
N GLY A 89 -5.60 -4.14 15.35
CA GLY A 89 -4.57 -3.21 15.81
C GLY A 89 -3.86 -2.50 14.66
N VAL A 90 -4.53 -2.28 13.55
CA VAL A 90 -3.95 -1.65 12.35
C VAL A 90 -3.86 -0.14 12.56
N PRO A 91 -2.66 0.48 12.51
CA PRO A 91 -2.56 1.92 12.57
C PRO A 91 -2.97 2.56 11.24
N ARG A 92 -3.66 3.67 11.33
CA ARG A 92 -4.00 4.46 10.16
C ARG A 92 -2.84 5.41 9.85
N ILE A 93 -2.39 5.42 8.60
CA ILE A 93 -1.29 6.26 8.14
C ILE A 93 -1.70 7.29 7.08
N ALA A 94 -2.94 7.22 6.61
CA ALA A 94 -3.45 8.16 5.62
C ALA A 94 -4.95 8.38 5.78
#